data_f70a84b9c389f555a2c10c8a518d0b70
#
_entry.id   f70a84b9c389f555a2c10c8a518d0b70
#
_cell.length_a   1.000
_cell.length_b   1.000
_cell.length_c   1.000
_cell.angle_alpha   90.00
_cell.angle_beta   90.00
_cell.angle_gamma   90.00
#
_symmetry.space_group_name_H-M   'P 1'
#
loop_
_entity.id
_entity.type
_entity.pdbx_description
1 polymer ?
#
loop_
_entity_poly.entity_id
_entity_poly.type
_entity_poly.pdbx_seq_one_letter_code
_entity_poly.pdbx_strand_id
1 'polypeptide(L)'
;NKERVYERACEIVDETTKDMVAGVAYHWYSGDHFETLQMVREDFPELMLMRSEGCVEYARGKEHVQDDMRHARMYAHDLIGDLNHGMNSWLDWNLVLDEQGGPNHVGNFCNAPVMCDTVTDTVEYKPMFHVIGQFGRYIRPGAVRVGCSSFSPEVEVTAAQNPDGSVAVVI
;
A
#
# COMPACT_ATOMS: atom_id res chain seq x y z
N ASN A 1 -4.52 11.48 -3.20
CA ASN A 1 -3.52 10.68 -3.91
C ASN A 1 -2.12 11.19 -3.62
N LYS A 2 -1.09 10.40 -3.95
CA LYS A 2 0.33 10.70 -3.63
C LYS A 2 0.81 12.03 -4.21
N GLU A 3 0.46 12.37 -5.44
CA GLU A 3 0.96 13.56 -6.15
C GLU A 3 0.74 14.87 -5.40
N ARG A 4 -0.24 14.91 -4.50
CA ARG A 4 -0.61 16.12 -3.76
C ARG A 4 -0.42 16.01 -2.25
N VAL A 5 0.13 14.93 -1.74
CA VAL A 5 0.21 14.70 -0.29
C VAL A 5 1.08 15.74 0.41
N TYR A 6 2.21 16.11 -0.18
CA TYR A 6 3.09 17.15 0.37
C TYR A 6 2.43 18.53 0.36
N GLU A 7 1.83 18.91 -0.78
CA GLU A 7 1.10 20.17 -0.90
C GLU A 7 -0.02 20.26 0.17
N ARG A 8 -0.76 19.16 0.36
CA ARG A 8 -1.82 19.10 1.38
C ARG A 8 -1.28 19.16 2.80
N ALA A 9 -0.15 18.54 3.09
CA ALA A 9 0.50 18.68 4.39
C ALA A 9 0.85 20.16 4.66
N CYS A 10 1.47 20.84 3.69
CA CYS A 10 1.81 22.28 3.80
C CYS A 10 0.58 23.19 3.95
N GLU A 11 -0.56 22.85 3.33
CA GLU A 11 -1.80 23.61 3.45
C GLU A 11 -2.49 23.45 4.81
N ILE A 12 -2.35 22.30 5.45
CA ILE A 12 -3.12 21.91 6.64
C ILE A 12 -2.31 22.11 7.92
N VAL A 13 -1.01 21.88 7.88
CA VAL A 13 -0.14 21.87 9.05
C VAL A 13 0.58 23.19 9.19
N ASP A 14 0.21 23.95 10.20
CA ASP A 14 0.84 25.22 10.58
C ASP A 14 0.99 25.32 12.10
N GLU A 15 1.47 26.43 12.61
CA GLU A 15 1.66 26.68 14.05
C GLU A 15 0.39 26.55 14.89
N THR A 16 -0.79 26.65 14.26
CA THR A 16 -2.09 26.56 14.97
C THR A 16 -2.69 25.16 14.92
N THR A 17 -2.33 24.35 13.93
CA THR A 17 -2.96 23.05 13.65
C THR A 17 -2.04 21.88 13.92
N LYS A 18 -0.73 22.06 14.00
CA LYS A 18 0.26 20.97 14.14
C LYS A 18 -0.04 19.98 15.26
N ASP A 19 -0.53 20.47 16.39
CA ASP A 19 -0.88 19.63 17.55
C ASP A 19 -2.21 18.88 17.40
N MET A 20 -2.97 19.17 16.33
CA MET A 20 -4.26 18.54 16.03
C MET A 20 -4.17 17.53 14.89
N VAL A 21 -3.05 17.47 14.16
CA VAL A 21 -2.85 16.60 13.00
C VAL A 21 -1.86 15.50 13.34
N ALA A 22 -2.36 14.27 13.46
CA ALA A 22 -1.51 13.10 13.75
C ALA A 22 -0.76 12.59 12.51
N GLY A 23 -1.24 12.88 11.31
CA GLY A 23 -0.65 12.41 10.08
C GLY A 23 -1.45 12.74 8.84
N VAL A 24 -0.94 12.34 7.70
CA VAL A 24 -1.61 12.49 6.40
C VAL A 24 -1.82 11.15 5.73
N ALA A 25 -2.97 11.00 5.09
CA ALA A 25 -3.35 9.80 4.37
C ALA A 25 -3.40 10.04 2.87
N TYR A 26 -3.06 9.02 2.10
CA TYR A 26 -3.03 9.09 0.64
C TYR A 26 -3.47 7.78 0.00
N HIS A 27 -3.76 7.85 -1.31
CA HIS A 27 -4.08 6.71 -2.17
C HIS A 27 -3.06 6.59 -3.30
N TRP A 28 -3.05 5.47 -4.02
CA TRP A 28 -2.06 5.17 -5.05
C TRP A 28 -2.48 5.52 -6.50
N TYR A 29 -3.70 6.02 -6.71
CA TYR A 29 -4.32 6.13 -8.03
C TYR A 29 -3.69 7.16 -8.98
N SER A 30 -2.77 7.98 -8.49
CA SER A 30 -2.04 8.95 -9.31
C SER A 30 -0.69 8.46 -9.80
N GLY A 31 -0.25 7.27 -9.39
CA GLY A 31 1.07 6.72 -9.69
C GLY A 31 2.04 6.85 -8.51
N ASP A 32 3.31 6.62 -8.78
CA ASP A 32 4.33 6.39 -7.76
C ASP A 32 4.57 7.59 -6.85
N HIS A 33 4.94 8.74 -7.41
CA HIS A 33 5.18 9.99 -6.67
C HIS A 33 5.82 9.80 -5.27
N PHE A 34 6.74 8.85 -5.14
CA PHE A 34 7.38 8.50 -3.86
C PHE A 34 8.16 9.67 -3.26
N GLU A 35 8.69 10.56 -4.10
CA GLU A 35 9.38 11.77 -3.70
C GLU A 35 8.51 12.70 -2.84
N THR A 36 7.19 12.71 -3.07
CA THR A 36 6.28 13.55 -2.27
C THR A 36 6.13 13.02 -0.84
N LEU A 37 6.20 11.71 -0.64
CA LEU A 37 6.21 11.07 0.68
C LEU A 37 7.50 11.42 1.43
N GLN A 38 8.64 11.38 0.73
CA GLN A 38 9.91 11.76 1.31
C GLN A 38 9.91 13.23 1.74
N MET A 39 9.38 14.14 0.92
CA MET A 39 9.25 15.57 1.26
C MET A 39 8.42 15.77 2.54
N VAL A 40 7.28 15.05 2.68
CA VAL A 40 6.50 15.09 3.92
C VAL A 40 7.33 14.59 5.10
N ARG A 41 8.08 13.51 4.94
CA ARG A 41 8.92 12.95 6.01
C ARG A 41 10.06 13.90 6.43
N GLU A 42 10.61 14.66 5.50
CA GLU A 42 11.69 15.60 5.75
C GLU A 42 11.20 16.88 6.46
N ASP A 43 10.09 17.45 6.00
CA ASP A 43 9.56 18.72 6.50
C ASP A 43 8.61 18.56 7.70
N PHE A 44 7.97 17.41 7.84
CA PHE A 44 7.01 17.07 8.91
C PHE A 44 7.34 15.71 9.53
N PRO A 45 8.50 15.55 10.18
CA PRO A 45 8.99 14.25 10.67
C PRO A 45 8.09 13.62 11.74
N GLU A 46 7.28 14.40 12.43
CA GLU A 46 6.33 13.95 13.44
C GLU A 46 5.04 13.35 12.85
N LEU A 47 4.69 13.69 11.61
CA LEU A 47 3.46 13.19 11.00
C LEU A 47 3.57 11.73 10.59
N MET A 48 2.50 10.97 10.85
CA MET A 48 2.35 9.64 10.27
C MET A 48 1.96 9.74 8.80
N LEU A 49 2.59 8.91 7.99
CA LEU A 49 2.23 8.71 6.58
C LEU A 49 1.46 7.40 6.45
N MET A 50 0.21 7.47 5.98
CA MET A 50 -0.65 6.31 5.83
C MET A 50 -1.15 6.20 4.37
N ARG A 51 -0.82 5.10 3.71
CA ARG A 51 -1.60 4.70 2.55
C ARG A 51 -2.91 4.11 3.04
N SER A 52 -4.00 4.84 2.86
CA SER A 52 -5.29 4.49 3.44
C SER A 52 -6.21 3.75 2.50
N GLU A 53 -5.87 3.68 1.21
CA GLU A 53 -6.68 2.98 0.22
C GLU A 53 -5.88 2.68 -1.05
N GLY A 54 -6.19 1.54 -1.65
CA GLY A 54 -5.81 1.18 -3.00
C GLY A 54 -6.46 -0.14 -3.37
N CYS A 55 -6.92 -0.25 -4.62
CA CYS A 55 -7.41 -1.48 -5.20
C CYS A 55 -7.11 -1.49 -6.69
N VAL A 56 -7.24 -2.66 -7.31
CA VAL A 56 -7.22 -2.78 -8.77
C VAL A 56 -8.64 -2.89 -9.27
N GLU A 57 -9.09 -1.83 -9.94
CA GLU A 57 -10.41 -1.76 -10.54
C GLU A 57 -10.44 -2.38 -11.94
N TYR A 58 -11.59 -2.93 -12.32
CA TYR A 58 -11.82 -3.42 -13.67
C TYR A 58 -13.26 -3.14 -14.16
N ALA A 59 -13.45 -3.19 -15.46
CA ALA A 59 -14.77 -3.03 -16.05
C ALA A 59 -15.64 -4.26 -15.79
N ARG A 60 -16.92 -4.06 -15.53
CA ARG A 60 -17.91 -5.15 -15.38
C ARG A 60 -17.83 -6.14 -16.54
N GLY A 61 -17.84 -7.42 -16.24
CA GLY A 61 -17.71 -8.50 -17.21
C GLY A 61 -16.28 -8.77 -17.64
N LYS A 62 -15.27 -8.19 -16.94
CA LYS A 62 -13.83 -8.41 -17.15
C LYS A 62 -13.16 -9.16 -15.99
N GLU A 63 -13.93 -9.75 -15.12
CA GLU A 63 -13.47 -10.47 -13.92
C GLU A 63 -12.48 -11.60 -14.28
N HIS A 64 -12.76 -12.32 -15.35
CA HIS A 64 -11.98 -13.47 -15.81
C HIS A 64 -10.73 -13.14 -16.65
N VAL A 65 -10.49 -11.86 -16.96
CA VAL A 65 -9.32 -11.42 -17.74
C VAL A 65 -8.30 -10.65 -16.90
N GLN A 66 -8.37 -10.80 -15.57
CA GLN A 66 -7.44 -10.13 -14.66
C GLN A 66 -6.06 -10.80 -14.71
N ASP A 67 -5.01 -10.00 -14.82
CA ASP A 67 -3.62 -10.45 -14.66
C ASP A 67 -3.21 -10.35 -13.19
N ASP A 68 -3.50 -11.41 -12.44
CA ASP A 68 -3.25 -11.45 -11.00
C ASP A 68 -1.77 -11.30 -10.64
N MET A 69 -0.85 -11.78 -11.47
CA MET A 69 0.59 -11.60 -11.25
C MET A 69 1.05 -10.17 -11.50
N ARG A 70 0.44 -9.48 -12.47
CA ARG A 70 0.67 -8.04 -12.65
C ARG A 70 0.18 -7.27 -11.44
N HIS A 71 -1.02 -7.58 -10.93
CA HIS A 71 -1.57 -6.94 -9.74
C HIS A 71 -0.67 -7.18 -8.52
N ALA A 72 -0.22 -8.41 -8.31
CA ALA A 72 0.72 -8.73 -7.23
C ALA A 72 2.01 -7.90 -7.31
N ARG A 73 2.58 -7.74 -8.51
CA ARG A 73 3.77 -6.89 -8.71
C ARG A 73 3.49 -5.41 -8.44
N MET A 74 2.30 -4.91 -8.82
CA MET A 74 1.90 -3.53 -8.50
C MET A 74 1.85 -3.31 -6.98
N TYR A 75 1.31 -4.27 -6.23
CA TYR A 75 1.28 -4.21 -4.76
C TYR A 75 2.68 -4.26 -4.15
N ALA A 76 3.55 -5.14 -4.65
CA ALA A 76 4.94 -5.22 -4.19
C ALA A 76 5.69 -3.90 -4.41
N HIS A 77 5.62 -3.38 -5.63
CA HIS A 77 6.24 -2.11 -6.03
C HIS A 77 5.79 -0.94 -5.15
N ASP A 78 4.48 -0.78 -4.99
CA ASP A 78 3.89 0.30 -4.19
C ASP A 78 4.31 0.19 -2.70
N LEU A 79 4.24 -1.01 -2.12
CA LEU A 79 4.65 -1.25 -0.73
C LEU A 79 6.14 -0.99 -0.50
N ILE A 80 7.01 -1.45 -1.39
CA ILE A 80 8.45 -1.22 -1.29
C ILE A 80 8.76 0.27 -1.44
N GLY A 81 8.18 0.91 -2.44
CA GLY A 81 8.36 2.33 -2.70
C GLY A 81 7.90 3.20 -1.53
N ASP A 82 6.70 2.97 -1.04
CA ASP A 82 6.12 3.70 0.08
C ASP A 82 6.93 3.53 1.38
N LEU A 83 7.32 2.29 1.72
CA LEU A 83 8.15 2.02 2.89
C LEU A 83 9.52 2.70 2.80
N ASN A 84 10.13 2.67 1.62
CA ASN A 84 11.43 3.30 1.41
C ASN A 84 11.37 4.83 1.51
N HIS A 85 10.18 5.44 1.32
CA HIS A 85 9.97 6.88 1.39
C HIS A 85 9.20 7.35 2.63
N GLY A 86 9.15 6.50 3.67
CA GLY A 86 8.75 6.92 5.01
C GLY A 86 7.32 6.60 5.43
N MET A 87 6.60 5.77 4.67
CA MET A 87 5.28 5.28 5.08
C MET A 87 5.34 4.55 6.42
N ASN A 88 4.36 4.80 7.27
CA ASN A 88 4.20 4.15 8.58
C ASN A 88 3.11 3.08 8.61
N SER A 89 2.10 3.21 7.75
CA SER A 89 0.93 2.33 7.74
C SER A 89 0.36 2.18 6.35
N TRP A 90 -0.15 0.97 6.09
CA TRP A 90 -0.72 0.62 4.80
C TRP A 90 -2.04 -0.13 4.99
N LEU A 91 -3.09 0.31 4.29
CA LEU A 91 -4.40 -0.33 4.24
C LEU A 91 -4.80 -0.57 2.80
N ASP A 92 -5.42 -1.72 2.57
CA ASP A 92 -6.07 -2.02 1.29
C ASP A 92 -7.53 -1.60 1.33
N TRP A 93 -8.17 -1.51 0.15
CA TRP A 93 -9.59 -1.17 0.05
C TRP A 93 -10.46 -2.30 0.60
N ASN A 94 -10.30 -3.51 0.07
CA ASN A 94 -11.05 -4.67 0.52
C ASN A 94 -10.14 -5.88 0.69
N LEU A 95 -10.30 -6.60 1.79
CA LEU A 95 -9.63 -7.88 2.00
C LEU A 95 -10.32 -9.00 1.20
N VAL A 96 -11.65 -8.99 1.16
CA VAL A 96 -12.48 -10.04 0.57
C VAL A 96 -13.54 -9.41 -0.34
N LEU A 97 -13.69 -9.94 -1.54
CA LEU A 97 -14.77 -9.59 -2.48
C LEU A 97 -15.39 -10.86 -3.07
N ASP A 98 -16.58 -10.71 -3.68
CA ASP A 98 -17.24 -11.79 -4.39
C ASP A 98 -16.66 -12.02 -5.79
N GLU A 99 -17.16 -13.02 -6.51
CA GLU A 99 -16.72 -13.40 -7.86
C GLU A 99 -16.86 -12.28 -8.90
N GLN A 100 -17.68 -11.27 -8.63
CA GLN A 100 -17.84 -10.10 -9.49
C GLN A 100 -16.95 -8.92 -9.09
N GLY A 101 -16.20 -9.04 -7.99
CA GLY A 101 -15.42 -7.93 -7.43
C GLY A 101 -16.25 -6.92 -6.65
N GLY A 102 -17.32 -7.40 -6.04
CA GLY A 102 -18.22 -6.65 -5.17
C GLY A 102 -18.39 -7.31 -3.79
N PRO A 103 -19.36 -6.85 -3.01
CA PRO A 103 -20.37 -5.84 -3.34
C PRO A 103 -19.82 -4.43 -3.37
N ASN A 104 -20.45 -3.56 -4.16
CA ASN A 104 -20.16 -2.12 -4.18
C ASN A 104 -21.43 -1.31 -4.47
N HIS A 105 -21.39 0.01 -4.24
CA HIS A 105 -22.54 0.90 -4.39
C HIS A 105 -22.46 1.83 -5.60
N VAL A 106 -21.33 1.84 -6.34
CA VAL A 106 -21.09 2.74 -7.48
C VAL A 106 -20.78 2.04 -8.79
N GLY A 107 -20.75 0.70 -8.78
CA GLY A 107 -20.49 -0.12 -9.97
C GLY A 107 -19.01 -0.21 -10.37
N ASN A 108 -18.09 0.14 -9.50
CA ASN A 108 -16.66 -0.14 -9.68
C ASN A 108 -16.33 -1.52 -9.10
N PHE A 109 -15.90 -2.41 -9.96
CA PHE A 109 -15.52 -3.77 -9.58
C PHE A 109 -14.03 -3.83 -9.32
N CYS A 110 -13.63 -4.55 -8.27
CA CYS A 110 -12.24 -4.60 -7.82
C CYS A 110 -11.75 -6.04 -7.70
N ASN A 111 -10.47 -6.23 -7.88
CA ASN A 111 -9.77 -7.44 -7.45
C ASN A 111 -9.35 -7.27 -5.99
N ALA A 112 -9.52 -8.31 -5.19
CA ALA A 112 -9.13 -8.33 -3.78
C ALA A 112 -8.11 -9.44 -3.50
N PRO A 113 -7.36 -9.36 -2.39
CA PRO A 113 -6.48 -10.43 -1.96
C PRO A 113 -7.16 -11.80 -1.82
N VAL A 114 -8.44 -11.79 -1.42
CA VAL A 114 -9.27 -13.00 -1.29
C VAL A 114 -10.55 -12.80 -2.10
N MET A 115 -10.84 -13.73 -3.00
CA MET A 115 -12.07 -13.74 -3.77
C MET A 115 -12.93 -14.93 -3.34
N CYS A 116 -14.21 -14.68 -3.05
CA CYS A 116 -15.18 -15.69 -2.66
C CYS A 116 -16.21 -15.86 -3.77
N ASP A 117 -16.18 -16.98 -4.46
CA ASP A 117 -17.19 -17.32 -5.45
C ASP A 117 -18.42 -17.87 -4.72
N THR A 118 -19.48 -17.10 -4.69
CA THR A 118 -20.75 -17.44 -4.01
C THR A 118 -21.61 -18.43 -4.80
N VAL A 119 -21.30 -18.66 -6.07
CA VAL A 119 -22.00 -19.63 -6.94
C VAL A 119 -21.43 -21.03 -6.77
N THR A 120 -20.09 -21.13 -6.69
CA THR A 120 -19.39 -22.43 -6.56
C THR A 120 -18.98 -22.75 -5.12
N ASP A 121 -19.23 -21.84 -4.17
CA ASP A 121 -18.86 -21.96 -2.75
C ASP A 121 -17.35 -22.21 -2.58
N THR A 122 -16.54 -21.45 -3.30
CA THR A 122 -15.06 -21.55 -3.26
C THR A 122 -14.39 -20.25 -2.83
N VAL A 123 -13.22 -20.38 -2.22
CA VAL A 123 -12.37 -19.26 -1.80
C VAL A 123 -11.05 -19.34 -2.53
N GLU A 124 -10.68 -18.25 -3.18
CA GLU A 124 -9.40 -18.12 -3.88
C GLU A 124 -8.52 -17.07 -3.19
N TYR A 125 -7.29 -17.45 -2.85
CA TYR A 125 -6.25 -16.54 -2.39
C TYR A 125 -5.42 -16.08 -3.59
N LYS A 126 -5.58 -14.81 -3.96
CA LYS A 126 -4.88 -14.23 -5.10
C LYS A 126 -3.37 -14.04 -4.81
N PRO A 127 -2.51 -13.96 -5.84
CA PRO A 127 -1.08 -13.69 -5.64
C PRO A 127 -0.80 -12.45 -4.78
N MET A 128 -1.60 -11.39 -4.86
CA MET A 128 -1.44 -10.20 -4.03
C MET A 128 -1.65 -10.48 -2.53
N PHE A 129 -2.45 -11.47 -2.14
CA PHE A 129 -2.56 -11.93 -0.76
C PHE A 129 -1.21 -12.37 -0.20
N HIS A 130 -0.48 -13.14 -0.99
CA HIS A 130 0.84 -13.64 -0.59
C HIS A 130 1.89 -12.53 -0.56
N VAL A 131 1.82 -11.58 -1.49
CA VAL A 131 2.69 -10.39 -1.49
C VAL A 131 2.46 -9.55 -0.23
N ILE A 132 1.24 -9.14 0.05
CA ILE A 132 0.90 -8.38 1.27
C ILE A 132 1.35 -9.14 2.52
N GLY A 133 1.14 -10.45 2.53
CA GLY A 133 1.55 -11.34 3.62
C GLY A 133 3.06 -11.34 3.89
N GLN A 134 3.90 -11.14 2.89
CA GLN A 134 5.36 -11.02 3.08
C GLN A 134 5.72 -9.78 3.91
N PHE A 135 5.05 -8.67 3.67
CA PHE A 135 5.26 -7.46 4.47
C PHE A 135 4.65 -7.60 5.86
N GLY A 136 3.34 -7.87 5.94
CA GLY A 136 2.61 -7.89 7.20
C GLY A 136 3.05 -8.98 8.18
N ARG A 137 3.63 -10.08 7.71
CA ARG A 137 4.13 -11.16 8.55
C ARG A 137 5.50 -10.89 9.13
N TYR A 138 6.39 -10.25 8.37
CA TYR A 138 7.81 -10.14 8.71
C TYR A 138 8.23 -8.74 9.15
N ILE A 139 7.58 -7.69 8.68
CA ILE A 139 7.76 -6.31 9.16
C ILE A 139 6.70 -6.06 10.23
N ARG A 140 7.11 -6.09 11.49
CA ARG A 140 6.17 -6.05 12.62
C ARG A 140 5.88 -4.63 13.08
N PRO A 141 4.76 -4.39 13.79
CA PRO A 141 4.50 -3.10 14.42
C PRO A 141 5.69 -2.66 15.28
N GLY A 142 6.12 -1.42 15.08
CA GLY A 142 7.31 -0.86 15.74
C GLY A 142 8.63 -1.15 15.04
N ALA A 143 8.62 -1.85 13.89
CA ALA A 143 9.81 -2.01 13.06
C ALA A 143 10.28 -0.66 12.50
N VAL A 144 11.59 -0.49 12.40
CA VAL A 144 12.24 0.70 11.85
C VAL A 144 12.90 0.35 10.53
N ARG A 145 12.55 1.07 9.47
CA ARG A 145 13.20 0.89 8.16
C ARG A 145 14.70 1.14 8.27
N VAL A 146 15.47 0.25 7.69
CA VAL A 146 16.93 0.38 7.56
C VAL A 146 17.33 0.56 6.10
N GLY A 147 18.44 1.24 5.86
CA GLY A 147 18.95 1.46 4.51
C GLY A 147 19.29 0.13 3.83
N CYS A 148 18.83 -0.04 2.59
CA CYS A 148 19.14 -1.19 1.75
C CYS A 148 19.26 -0.74 0.29
N SER A 149 19.96 -1.52 -0.50
CA SER A 149 20.07 -1.31 -1.95
C SER A 149 20.28 -2.66 -2.65
N SER A 150 19.88 -2.72 -3.93
CA SER A 150 20.21 -3.85 -4.81
C SER A 150 21.24 -3.42 -5.86
N PHE A 151 21.95 -4.39 -6.44
CA PHE A 151 22.89 -4.15 -7.54
C PHE A 151 22.22 -4.19 -8.90
N SER A 152 20.92 -4.49 -8.95
CA SER A 152 20.13 -4.56 -10.20
C SER A 152 18.99 -3.54 -10.16
N PRO A 153 18.79 -2.74 -11.22
CA PRO A 153 17.64 -1.86 -11.31
C PRO A 153 16.30 -2.61 -11.49
N GLU A 154 16.37 -3.91 -11.79
CA GLU A 154 15.19 -4.78 -11.94
C GLU A 154 14.74 -5.41 -10.62
N VAL A 155 15.51 -5.18 -9.54
CA VAL A 155 15.24 -5.77 -8.22
C VAL A 155 14.98 -4.65 -7.23
N GLU A 156 13.75 -4.55 -6.81
CA GLU A 156 13.32 -3.65 -5.74
C GLU A 156 13.49 -4.34 -4.38
N VAL A 157 13.88 -3.57 -3.37
CA VAL A 157 14.13 -4.09 -2.03
C VAL A 157 13.75 -3.08 -0.95
N THR A 158 13.23 -3.58 0.14
CA THR A 158 13.09 -2.84 1.40
C THR A 158 13.54 -3.70 2.57
N ALA A 159 14.00 -3.05 3.64
CA ALA A 159 14.44 -3.74 4.85
C ALA A 159 14.03 -2.97 6.11
N ALA A 160 13.69 -3.71 7.14
CA ALA A 160 13.32 -3.15 8.44
C ALA A 160 13.89 -3.98 9.58
N GLN A 161 14.32 -3.32 10.64
CA GLN A 161 14.67 -3.95 11.91
C GLN A 161 13.44 -3.99 12.82
N ASN A 162 13.07 -5.18 13.22
CA ASN A 162 11.98 -5.43 14.14
C ASN A 162 12.36 -5.10 15.60
N PRO A 163 11.39 -4.89 16.50
CA PRO A 163 11.66 -4.63 17.93
C PRO A 163 12.46 -5.72 18.65
N ASP A 164 12.42 -6.96 18.17
CA ASP A 164 13.19 -8.08 18.71
C ASP A 164 14.64 -8.14 18.17
N GLY A 165 15.04 -7.17 17.36
CA GLY A 165 16.35 -7.09 16.74
C GLY A 165 16.51 -7.89 15.44
N SER A 166 15.53 -8.68 15.05
CA SER A 166 15.56 -9.37 13.75
C SER A 166 15.44 -8.37 12.60
N VAL A 167 16.01 -8.70 11.45
CA VAL A 167 15.93 -7.89 10.24
C VAL A 167 15.07 -8.63 9.21
N ALA A 168 14.01 -7.98 8.76
CA ALA A 168 13.20 -8.42 7.63
C ALA A 168 13.71 -7.74 6.35
N VAL A 169 13.89 -8.53 5.30
CA VAL A 169 14.21 -8.03 3.95
C VAL A 169 13.16 -8.57 3.00
N VAL A 170 12.53 -7.70 2.25
CA VAL A 170 11.56 -8.04 1.20
C VAL A 170 12.12 -7.60 -0.15
N ILE A 171 12.07 -8.53 -1.12
CA ILE A 171 12.63 -8.36 -2.46
C ILE A 171 11.52 -8.63 -3.47
#